data_54d8a45483cbcfdde47d629603ca9162
#
_entry.id   54d8a45483cbcfdde47d629603ca9162
#
_cell.length_a   1.000
_cell.length_b   1.000
_cell.length_c   1.000
_cell.angle_alpha   90.00
_cell.angle_beta   90.00
_cell.angle_gamma   90.00
#
_symmetry.space_group_name_H-M   'P 1'
#
loop_
_entity.id
_entity.type
_entity.pdbx_description
1 polymer ?
#
loop_
_entity_poly.entity_id
_entity_poly.type
_entity_poly.pdbx_seq_one_letter_code
_entity_poly.pdbx_strand_id
1 'polypeptide(L)'
;MLKNITRELFARLNRHLPHRLVHRDPLPSAQSVANTPIPPSLSDRCLKMAVMEEAALWRAFDAHPEGLNVAEVEDAREKYGENQLPTQKPTPWWRHLWVCYRNPFNILLTILGVISYATEDLFAAGVIALMVGISTLLNFVQEARSTKAADALKAMVSNTATVLRVINEKGENSWVELPIDQLVPGDIIKLAAGDMIPADLRVIQARDLFVAQASLTGESLPVEKVATTRDPKQSNPLECDTLCFMGTNVVSGTAQAIVIATGGETWFGQLAGRVSEQESEQNAFQKGISRVSMLLIRFMLVMAPIVLIINGYTKGDWWEAALFALSVAVGLTPEMLPMIVTSTLARGAVKLSKQKVIVKHLDAIQNFGAMDILCT
;
A
#
# COMPACT_ATOMS: atom_id res chain seq x y z
N MET A 1 16.04 43.92 -14.96
CA MET A 1 15.21 44.40 -13.85
C MET A 1 14.06 43.44 -13.53
N LEU A 2 13.26 42.95 -14.49
CA LEU A 2 12.16 41.99 -14.24
C LEU A 2 12.58 40.67 -13.59
N LYS A 3 13.75 40.11 -13.95
CA LYS A 3 14.25 38.84 -13.36
C LYS A 3 14.57 38.93 -11.86
N ASN A 4 14.91 40.11 -11.34
CA ASN A 4 15.18 40.29 -9.94
C ASN A 4 13.89 40.49 -9.12
N ILE A 5 12.89 41.15 -9.71
CA ILE A 5 11.59 41.38 -9.07
C ILE A 5 10.83 40.03 -8.93
N THR A 6 10.88 39.17 -9.93
CA THR A 6 10.27 37.84 -9.86
C THR A 6 10.98 36.95 -8.83
N ARG A 7 12.30 37.04 -8.68
CA ARG A 7 13.05 36.29 -7.68
C ARG A 7 12.74 36.75 -6.25
N GLU A 8 12.61 38.06 -6.01
CA GLU A 8 12.24 38.60 -4.71
C GLU A 8 10.76 38.25 -4.34
N LEU A 9 9.85 38.35 -5.30
CA LEU A 9 8.45 37.93 -5.09
C LEU A 9 8.34 36.45 -4.75
N PHE A 10 9.07 35.58 -5.47
CA PHE A 10 9.13 34.16 -5.15
C PHE A 10 9.78 33.87 -3.79
N ALA A 11 10.81 34.62 -3.40
CA ALA A 11 11.45 34.47 -2.09
C ALA A 11 10.54 34.96 -0.94
N ARG A 12 9.69 35.95 -1.16
CA ARG A 12 8.68 36.38 -0.19
C ARG A 12 7.52 35.45 -0.07
N LEU A 13 7.03 34.91 -1.19
CA LEU A 13 5.98 33.88 -1.18
C LEU A 13 6.44 32.59 -0.47
N ASN A 14 7.70 32.19 -0.66
CA ASN A 14 8.26 31.00 0.00
C ASN A 14 8.40 31.16 1.53
N ARG A 15 8.51 32.39 2.06
CA ARG A 15 8.57 32.63 3.52
C ARG A 15 7.23 32.41 4.25
N HIS A 16 6.12 32.48 3.53
CA HIS A 16 4.77 32.28 4.10
C HIS A 16 4.15 30.89 3.81
N LEU A 17 4.83 30.05 3.02
CA LEU A 17 4.39 28.67 2.78
C LEU A 17 4.87 27.75 3.92
N PRO A 18 4.03 26.86 4.43
CA PRO A 18 4.43 25.88 5.43
C PRO A 18 5.66 25.11 4.96
N HIS A 19 6.62 24.88 5.84
CA HIS A 19 7.93 24.25 5.54
C HIS A 19 7.78 22.90 4.80
N ARG A 20 6.68 22.17 5.03
CA ARG A 20 6.32 20.90 4.37
C ARG A 20 6.01 21.01 2.87
N LEU A 21 5.70 22.21 2.36
CA LEU A 21 5.42 22.43 0.93
C LEU A 21 6.67 22.78 0.11
N VAL A 22 7.74 23.23 0.77
CA VAL A 22 8.95 23.78 0.13
C VAL A 22 10.15 22.83 0.24
N HIS A 23 10.26 22.08 1.32
CA HIS A 23 11.34 21.12 1.53
C HIS A 23 10.73 19.71 1.63
N ARG A 24 11.02 18.88 0.62
CA ARG A 24 10.90 17.43 0.78
C ARG A 24 12.15 16.98 1.51
N ASP A 25 11.97 16.48 2.71
CA ASP A 25 13.04 15.75 3.39
C ASP A 25 13.48 14.60 2.48
N PRO A 26 14.80 14.39 2.32
CA PRO A 26 15.29 13.25 1.54
C PRO A 26 14.70 11.98 2.14
N LEU A 27 14.16 11.11 1.28
CA LEU A 27 13.66 9.79 1.70
C LEU A 27 14.76 9.09 2.50
N PRO A 28 14.43 8.49 3.65
CA PRO A 28 15.39 7.70 4.38
C PRO A 28 15.90 6.58 3.46
N SER A 29 17.22 6.45 3.37
CA SER A 29 17.84 5.37 2.62
C SER A 29 17.39 4.03 3.19
N ALA A 30 17.38 2.96 2.37
CA ALA A 30 17.06 1.60 2.83
C ALA A 30 17.87 1.22 4.09
N GLN A 31 19.10 1.72 4.21
CA GLN A 31 19.95 1.58 5.41
C GLN A 31 19.40 2.33 6.64
N SER A 32 18.70 3.46 6.48
CA SER A 32 18.11 4.16 7.61
C SER A 32 16.86 3.48 8.14
N VAL A 33 16.14 2.74 7.29
CA VAL A 33 14.98 1.93 7.70
C VAL A 33 15.45 0.68 8.44
N ALA A 34 16.53 0.05 7.98
CA ALA A 34 17.14 -1.10 8.66
C ALA A 34 17.69 -0.75 10.05
N ASN A 35 18.10 0.51 10.26
CA ASN A 35 18.62 1.00 11.53
C ASN A 35 17.55 1.58 12.47
N THR A 36 16.27 1.52 12.14
CA THR A 36 15.21 2.02 13.04
C THR A 36 15.05 1.02 14.20
N PRO A 37 15.26 1.41 15.46
CA PRO A 37 15.19 0.47 16.57
C PRO A 37 13.78 -0.11 16.69
N ILE A 38 13.70 -1.45 16.69
CA ILE A 38 12.46 -2.18 16.91
C ILE A 38 12.06 -1.98 18.38
N PRO A 39 10.75 -1.97 18.71
CA PRO A 39 10.32 -1.84 20.09
C PRO A 39 11.01 -2.89 20.99
N PRO A 40 11.62 -2.51 22.09
CA PRO A 40 12.26 -3.45 23.01
C PRO A 40 11.34 -4.60 23.41
N SER A 41 10.03 -4.33 23.56
CA SER A 41 9.00 -5.31 23.88
C SER A 41 8.87 -6.44 22.84
N LEU A 42 9.05 -6.15 21.54
CA LEU A 42 9.00 -7.17 20.50
C LEU A 42 10.27 -8.02 20.51
N SER A 43 11.43 -7.37 20.60
CA SER A 43 12.72 -8.05 20.71
C SER A 43 12.74 -9.00 21.91
N ASP A 44 12.34 -8.52 23.09
CA ASP A 44 12.29 -9.33 24.32
C ASP A 44 11.31 -10.50 24.20
N ARG A 45 10.16 -10.29 23.54
CA ARG A 45 9.19 -11.37 23.25
C ARG A 45 9.80 -12.44 22.36
N CYS A 46 10.45 -12.07 21.27
CA CYS A 46 11.12 -13.02 20.37
C CYS A 46 12.23 -13.78 21.07
N LEU A 47 13.10 -13.11 21.82
CA LEU A 47 14.19 -13.75 22.57
C LEU A 47 13.66 -14.74 23.62
N LYS A 48 12.58 -14.37 24.32
CA LYS A 48 11.92 -15.27 25.28
C LYS A 48 11.39 -16.52 24.58
N MET A 49 10.75 -16.38 23.42
CA MET A 49 10.23 -17.52 22.64
C MET A 49 11.35 -18.38 22.05
N ALA A 50 12.50 -17.78 21.71
CA ALA A 50 13.65 -18.50 21.14
C ALA A 50 14.21 -19.56 22.10
N VAL A 51 14.29 -19.25 23.39
CA VAL A 51 14.87 -20.13 24.44
C VAL A 51 13.82 -20.96 25.17
N MET A 52 12.53 -20.73 24.90
CA MET A 52 11.45 -21.41 25.59
C MET A 52 11.41 -22.90 25.24
N GLU A 53 11.22 -23.76 26.23
CA GLU A 53 11.01 -25.19 26.04
C GLU A 53 9.66 -25.46 25.34
N GLU A 54 9.61 -26.54 24.58
CA GLU A 54 8.45 -26.93 23.77
C GLU A 54 7.16 -27.03 24.60
N ALA A 55 7.21 -27.66 25.80
CA ALA A 55 6.06 -27.75 26.68
C ALA A 55 5.55 -26.41 27.21
N ALA A 56 6.44 -25.42 27.30
CA ALA A 56 6.06 -24.07 27.68
C ALA A 56 5.46 -23.27 26.51
N LEU A 57 5.92 -23.54 25.27
CA LEU A 57 5.33 -22.97 24.04
C LEU A 57 3.89 -23.42 23.87
N TRP A 58 3.60 -24.71 24.02
CA TRP A 58 2.23 -25.23 23.93
C TRP A 58 1.29 -24.53 24.92
N ARG A 59 1.71 -24.33 26.16
CA ARG A 59 0.91 -23.62 27.18
C ARG A 59 0.77 -22.13 26.86
N ALA A 60 1.78 -21.49 26.26
CA ALA A 60 1.76 -20.06 25.98
C ALA A 60 0.75 -19.69 24.90
N PHE A 61 0.45 -20.61 23.98
CA PHE A 61 -0.47 -20.41 22.86
C PHE A 61 -1.75 -21.26 22.97
N ASP A 62 -1.98 -21.93 24.11
CA ASP A 62 -3.10 -22.86 24.30
C ASP A 62 -3.18 -23.90 23.16
N ALA A 63 -1.99 -24.36 22.71
CA ALA A 63 -1.83 -25.24 21.56
C ALA A 63 -1.45 -26.66 21.96
N HIS A 64 -1.65 -27.61 21.06
CA HIS A 64 -1.38 -29.04 21.28
C HIS A 64 -0.53 -29.62 20.13
N PRO A 65 0.29 -30.65 20.41
CA PRO A 65 1.10 -31.30 19.37
C PRO A 65 0.29 -31.91 18.23
N GLU A 66 -0.99 -32.20 18.47
CA GLU A 66 -1.92 -32.74 17.50
C GLU A 66 -2.55 -31.66 16.60
N GLY A 67 -2.27 -30.37 16.84
CA GLY A 67 -2.82 -29.22 16.12
C GLY A 67 -4.07 -28.65 16.81
N LEU A 68 -4.46 -27.46 16.39
CA LEU A 68 -5.62 -26.75 16.92
C LEU A 68 -6.92 -27.30 16.34
N ASN A 69 -7.97 -27.33 17.16
CA ASN A 69 -9.32 -27.62 16.71
C ASN A 69 -10.03 -26.34 16.20
N VAL A 70 -11.21 -26.48 15.59
CA VAL A 70 -11.94 -25.36 14.99
C VAL A 70 -12.30 -24.27 16.00
N ALA A 71 -12.70 -24.66 17.22
CA ALA A 71 -13.07 -23.70 18.27
C ALA A 71 -11.85 -22.91 18.76
N GLU A 72 -10.72 -23.60 19.00
CA GLU A 72 -9.46 -22.97 19.40
C GLU A 72 -8.91 -22.00 18.34
N VAL A 73 -9.07 -22.34 17.05
CA VAL A 73 -8.72 -21.44 15.94
C VAL A 73 -9.59 -20.19 15.93
N GLU A 74 -10.91 -20.33 16.20
CA GLU A 74 -11.83 -19.19 16.27
C GLU A 74 -11.49 -18.28 17.43
N ASP A 75 -11.23 -18.84 18.61
CA ASP A 75 -10.79 -18.09 19.80
C ASP A 75 -9.44 -17.39 19.56
N ALA A 76 -8.48 -18.07 18.94
CA ALA A 76 -7.20 -17.48 18.58
C ALA A 76 -7.37 -16.35 17.54
N ARG A 77 -8.27 -16.51 16.56
CA ARG A 77 -8.56 -15.48 15.56
C ARG A 77 -9.23 -14.26 16.18
N GLU A 78 -10.15 -14.45 17.13
CA GLU A 78 -10.78 -13.35 17.87
C GLU A 78 -9.75 -12.58 18.70
N LYS A 79 -8.81 -13.30 19.33
CA LYS A 79 -7.77 -12.73 20.21
C LYS A 79 -6.65 -12.02 19.45
N TYR A 80 -6.15 -12.60 18.34
CA TYR A 80 -4.96 -12.13 17.63
C TYR A 80 -5.26 -11.51 16.26
N GLY A 81 -6.45 -11.71 15.71
CA GLY A 81 -6.83 -11.27 14.38
C GLY A 81 -6.33 -12.19 13.26
N GLU A 82 -6.56 -11.78 12.02
CA GLU A 82 -6.10 -12.49 10.82
C GLU A 82 -4.61 -12.21 10.54
N ASN A 83 -3.92 -13.15 9.89
CA ASN A 83 -2.52 -12.98 9.48
C ASN A 83 -2.39 -12.07 8.25
N GLN A 84 -2.82 -10.82 8.41
CA GLN A 84 -2.71 -9.79 7.39
C GLN A 84 -1.80 -8.67 7.86
N LEU A 85 -0.89 -8.24 6.98
CA LEU A 85 -0.10 -7.05 7.25
C LEU A 85 -1.02 -5.84 7.37
N PRO A 86 -0.68 -4.85 8.21
CA PRO A 86 -1.47 -3.64 8.36
C PRO A 86 -1.52 -2.90 7.01
N THR A 87 -2.48 -3.28 6.18
CA THR A 87 -2.87 -2.55 4.98
C THR A 87 -3.76 -1.39 5.38
N GLN A 88 -3.66 -0.29 4.65
CA GLN A 88 -4.56 0.85 4.87
C GLN A 88 -6.01 0.34 4.82
N LYS A 89 -6.75 0.58 5.91
CA LYS A 89 -8.18 0.22 5.99
C LYS A 89 -8.90 0.79 4.77
N PRO A 90 -9.79 0.02 4.13
CA PRO A 90 -10.54 0.51 2.99
C PRO A 90 -11.28 1.78 3.40
N THR A 91 -11.06 2.84 2.63
CA THR A 91 -11.69 4.13 2.91
C THR A 91 -13.20 3.98 2.77
N PRO A 92 -14.01 4.47 3.73
CA PRO A 92 -15.47 4.38 3.64
C PRO A 92 -15.95 5.09 2.37
N TRP A 93 -16.97 4.57 1.73
CA TRP A 93 -17.48 5.00 0.42
C TRP A 93 -17.78 6.52 0.35
N TRP A 94 -18.27 7.13 1.43
CA TRP A 94 -18.55 8.56 1.50
C TRP A 94 -17.28 9.42 1.49
N ARG A 95 -16.20 8.93 2.12
CA ARG A 95 -14.88 9.60 2.09
C ARG A 95 -14.25 9.50 0.70
N HIS A 96 -14.44 8.36 0.04
CA HIS A 96 -14.02 8.16 -1.34
C HIS A 96 -14.78 9.09 -2.29
N LEU A 97 -16.11 9.21 -2.12
CA LEU A 97 -16.94 10.14 -2.88
C LEU A 97 -16.48 11.60 -2.67
N TRP A 98 -16.14 11.97 -1.43
CA TRP A 98 -15.63 13.30 -1.09
C TRP A 98 -14.26 13.56 -1.78
N VAL A 99 -13.38 12.58 -1.85
CA VAL A 99 -12.08 12.68 -2.57
C VAL A 99 -12.34 12.88 -4.05
N CYS A 100 -13.27 12.16 -4.67
CA CYS A 100 -13.66 12.33 -6.08
C CYS A 100 -14.26 13.71 -6.35
N TYR A 101 -15.08 14.23 -5.42
CA TYR A 101 -15.63 15.59 -5.52
C TYR A 101 -14.55 16.67 -5.39
N ARG A 102 -13.55 16.49 -4.53
CA ARG A 102 -12.46 17.45 -4.26
C ARG A 102 -11.50 17.64 -5.44
N ASN A 103 -11.79 17.12 -6.61
CA ASN A 103 -11.06 17.41 -7.83
C ASN A 103 -11.09 18.94 -8.10
N PRO A 104 -9.94 19.57 -8.44
CA PRO A 104 -9.88 21.01 -8.75
C PRO A 104 -10.92 21.49 -9.75
N PHE A 105 -11.25 20.67 -10.72
CA PHE A 105 -12.30 20.96 -11.73
C PHE A 105 -13.68 21.07 -11.10
N ASN A 106 -14.10 20.09 -10.29
CA ASN A 106 -15.40 20.10 -9.64
C ASN A 106 -15.54 21.29 -8.67
N ILE A 107 -14.44 21.65 -7.98
CA ILE A 107 -14.38 22.83 -7.12
C ILE A 107 -14.61 24.09 -7.95
N LEU A 108 -13.93 24.22 -9.07
CA LEU A 108 -14.03 25.39 -9.97
C LEU A 108 -15.42 25.50 -10.58
N LEU A 109 -16.02 24.39 -11.07
CA LEU A 109 -17.41 24.35 -11.51
C LEU A 109 -18.39 24.69 -10.39
N THR A 110 -18.15 24.24 -9.17
CA THR A 110 -19.00 24.57 -8.03
C THR A 110 -18.96 26.06 -7.73
N ILE A 111 -17.78 26.68 -7.77
CA ILE A 111 -17.64 28.15 -7.62
C ILE A 111 -18.43 28.86 -8.71
N LEU A 112 -18.29 28.41 -9.99
CA LEU A 112 -19.04 28.98 -11.10
C LEU A 112 -20.56 28.82 -10.92
N GLY A 113 -21.02 27.65 -10.48
CA GLY A 113 -22.43 27.38 -10.18
C GLY A 113 -22.99 28.27 -9.08
N VAL A 114 -22.20 28.52 -8.01
CA VAL A 114 -22.57 29.45 -6.94
C VAL A 114 -22.67 30.89 -7.48
N ILE A 115 -21.76 31.30 -8.32
CA ILE A 115 -21.80 32.62 -8.97
C ILE A 115 -23.02 32.75 -9.86
N SER A 116 -23.32 31.76 -10.72
CA SER A 116 -24.52 31.73 -11.56
C SER A 116 -25.82 31.81 -10.74
N TYR A 117 -25.85 31.10 -9.60
CA TYR A 117 -26.99 31.19 -8.69
C TYR A 117 -27.13 32.58 -8.07
N ALA A 118 -26.04 33.21 -7.68
CA ALA A 118 -26.04 34.57 -7.10
C ALA A 118 -26.40 35.65 -8.14
N THR A 119 -26.24 35.38 -9.44
CA THR A 119 -26.65 36.27 -10.55
C THR A 119 -28.07 35.97 -11.05
N GLU A 120 -28.87 35.19 -10.30
CA GLU A 120 -30.23 34.79 -10.64
C GLU A 120 -30.37 33.95 -11.90
N ASP A 121 -29.26 33.44 -12.48
CA ASP A 121 -29.26 32.48 -13.60
C ASP A 121 -29.44 31.06 -13.06
N LEU A 122 -30.66 30.73 -12.69
CA LEU A 122 -31.05 29.42 -12.15
C LEU A 122 -30.85 28.29 -13.17
N PHE A 123 -30.99 28.58 -14.46
CA PHE A 123 -30.83 27.58 -15.50
C PHE A 123 -29.36 27.16 -15.62
N ALA A 124 -28.44 28.12 -15.75
CA ALA A 124 -27.01 27.83 -15.80
C ALA A 124 -26.51 27.16 -14.51
N ALA A 125 -26.95 27.63 -13.33
CA ALA A 125 -26.62 27.01 -12.06
C ALA A 125 -27.11 25.54 -12.00
N GLY A 126 -28.30 25.24 -12.47
CA GLY A 126 -28.85 23.89 -12.56
C GLY A 126 -28.04 22.96 -13.47
N VAL A 127 -27.66 23.45 -14.66
CA VAL A 127 -26.83 22.70 -15.61
C VAL A 127 -25.45 22.40 -15.00
N ILE A 128 -24.82 23.39 -14.37
CA ILE A 128 -23.51 23.22 -13.72
C ILE A 128 -23.60 22.21 -12.57
N ALA A 129 -24.62 22.29 -11.74
CA ALA A 129 -24.83 21.33 -10.65
C ALA A 129 -25.01 19.91 -11.18
N LEU A 130 -25.75 19.73 -12.27
CA LEU A 130 -25.90 18.44 -12.94
C LEU A 130 -24.55 17.93 -13.49
N MET A 131 -23.75 18.80 -14.12
CA MET A 131 -22.42 18.45 -14.64
C MET A 131 -21.46 18.01 -13.52
N VAL A 132 -21.43 18.74 -12.39
CA VAL A 132 -20.62 18.36 -11.22
C VAL A 132 -21.08 17.01 -10.66
N GLY A 133 -22.39 16.78 -10.58
CA GLY A 133 -22.96 15.52 -10.13
C GLY A 133 -22.57 14.34 -11.02
N ILE A 134 -22.72 14.49 -12.33
CA ILE A 134 -22.35 13.48 -13.32
C ILE A 134 -20.85 13.22 -13.29
N SER A 135 -20.01 14.27 -13.29
CA SER A 135 -18.54 14.14 -13.23
C SER A 135 -18.09 13.40 -11.95
N THR A 136 -18.61 13.79 -10.80
CA THR A 136 -18.29 13.12 -9.52
C THR A 136 -18.72 11.65 -9.54
N LEU A 137 -19.91 11.35 -10.05
CA LEU A 137 -20.42 9.98 -10.14
C LEU A 137 -19.59 9.13 -11.09
N LEU A 138 -19.23 9.66 -12.27
CA LEU A 138 -18.38 8.95 -13.23
C LEU A 138 -17.00 8.65 -12.65
N ASN A 139 -16.37 9.64 -11.99
CA ASN A 139 -15.09 9.45 -11.33
C ASN A 139 -15.19 8.37 -10.23
N PHE A 140 -16.21 8.42 -9.39
CA PHE A 140 -16.46 7.43 -8.36
C PHE A 140 -16.65 6.02 -8.92
N VAL A 141 -17.49 5.84 -9.94
CA VAL A 141 -17.74 4.53 -10.56
C VAL A 141 -16.47 3.98 -11.22
N GLN A 142 -15.70 4.83 -11.90
CA GLN A 142 -14.48 4.38 -12.60
C GLN A 142 -13.39 3.99 -11.60
N GLU A 143 -13.19 4.77 -10.55
CA GLU A 143 -12.21 4.47 -9.49
C GLU A 143 -12.61 3.21 -8.73
N ALA A 144 -13.89 3.05 -8.37
CA ALA A 144 -14.39 1.84 -7.74
C ALA A 144 -14.19 0.59 -8.62
N ARG A 145 -14.40 0.69 -9.94
CA ARG A 145 -14.13 -0.42 -10.88
C ARG A 145 -12.63 -0.73 -10.99
N SER A 146 -11.78 0.28 -11.00
CA SER A 146 -10.32 0.12 -11.06
C SER A 146 -9.79 -0.56 -9.79
N THR A 147 -10.23 -0.12 -8.62
CA THR A 147 -9.86 -0.71 -7.32
C THR A 147 -10.34 -2.16 -7.24
N LYS A 148 -11.59 -2.44 -7.60
CA LYS A 148 -12.13 -3.81 -7.61
C LYS A 148 -11.36 -4.75 -8.54
N ALA A 149 -10.92 -4.25 -9.72
CA ALA A 149 -10.09 -5.04 -10.64
C ALA A 149 -8.69 -5.33 -10.04
N ALA A 150 -8.09 -4.35 -9.36
CA ALA A 150 -6.80 -4.53 -8.67
C ALA A 150 -6.92 -5.51 -7.50
N ASP A 151 -7.98 -5.45 -6.71
CA ASP A 151 -8.23 -6.36 -5.60
C ASP A 151 -8.50 -7.79 -6.08
N ALA A 152 -9.24 -7.95 -7.19
CA ALA A 152 -9.45 -9.26 -7.81
C ALA A 152 -8.13 -9.88 -8.29
N LEU A 153 -7.19 -9.08 -8.80
CA LEU A 153 -5.85 -9.56 -9.17
C LEU A 153 -5.03 -9.96 -7.94
N LYS A 154 -5.10 -9.22 -6.85
CA LYS A 154 -4.45 -9.59 -5.58
C LYS A 154 -5.00 -10.90 -5.01
N ALA A 155 -6.31 -11.11 -5.08
CA ALA A 155 -6.96 -12.33 -4.61
C ALA A 155 -6.58 -13.59 -5.42
N MET A 156 -6.08 -13.43 -6.67
CA MET A 156 -5.59 -14.57 -7.48
C MET A 156 -4.22 -15.09 -7.03
N VAL A 157 -3.51 -14.35 -6.17
CA VAL A 157 -2.20 -14.73 -5.60
C VAL A 157 -2.42 -15.05 -4.13
N SER A 158 -3.03 -16.19 -3.84
CA SER A 158 -3.06 -16.70 -2.48
C SER A 158 -1.83 -17.58 -2.26
N ASN A 159 -0.92 -17.17 -1.38
CA ASN A 159 0.07 -18.07 -0.85
C ASN A 159 -0.62 -18.98 0.17
N THR A 160 -0.31 -20.28 0.13
CA THR A 160 -0.83 -21.27 1.08
C THR A 160 0.27 -21.73 2.01
N ALA A 161 -0.12 -22.25 3.18
CA ALA A 161 0.75 -22.92 4.12
C ALA A 161 0.15 -24.27 4.50
N THR A 162 1.00 -25.27 4.70
CA THR A 162 0.58 -26.60 5.17
C THR A 162 0.53 -26.60 6.69
N VAL A 163 -0.67 -26.73 7.25
CA VAL A 163 -0.97 -26.59 8.68
C VAL A 163 -1.52 -27.89 9.24
N LEU A 164 -1.11 -28.27 10.43
CA LEU A 164 -1.68 -29.40 11.16
C LEU A 164 -2.88 -28.93 11.98
N ARG A 165 -4.06 -29.43 11.63
CA ARG A 165 -5.31 -29.13 12.36
C ARG A 165 -6.15 -30.37 12.60
N VAL A 166 -6.94 -30.34 13.67
CA VAL A 166 -7.93 -31.37 13.97
C VAL A 166 -9.18 -31.08 13.13
N ILE A 167 -9.52 -31.99 12.20
CA ILE A 167 -10.60 -31.78 11.21
C ILE A 167 -11.93 -32.32 11.69
N ASN A 168 -11.92 -33.43 12.48
CA ASN A 168 -13.12 -34.13 12.86
C ASN A 168 -13.36 -34.09 14.39
N GLU A 169 -14.65 -34.15 14.78
CA GLU A 169 -15.07 -34.32 16.19
C GLU A 169 -14.47 -35.58 16.87
N LYS A 170 -13.93 -36.50 16.06
CA LYS A 170 -13.25 -37.74 16.52
C LYS A 170 -11.77 -37.50 16.91
N GLY A 171 -11.25 -36.26 16.75
CA GLY A 171 -9.85 -35.93 17.10
C GLY A 171 -8.83 -36.40 16.04
N GLU A 172 -9.25 -36.70 14.81
CA GLU A 172 -8.31 -37.03 13.74
C GLU A 172 -7.64 -35.74 13.23
N ASN A 173 -6.31 -35.70 13.36
CA ASN A 173 -5.48 -34.60 12.84
C ASN A 173 -5.06 -34.86 11.39
N SER A 174 -4.96 -33.80 10.62
CA SER A 174 -4.51 -33.89 9.22
C SER A 174 -3.75 -32.62 8.83
N TRP A 175 -2.80 -32.77 7.92
CA TRP A 175 -2.13 -31.68 7.25
C TRP A 175 -3.04 -31.10 6.16
N VAL A 176 -3.38 -29.82 6.28
CA VAL A 176 -4.28 -29.11 5.38
C VAL A 176 -3.56 -27.91 4.78
N GLU A 177 -3.74 -27.69 3.49
CA GLU A 177 -3.30 -26.44 2.87
C GLU A 177 -4.33 -25.35 3.13
N LEU A 178 -3.89 -24.27 3.77
CA LEU A 178 -4.70 -23.10 4.08
C LEU A 178 -4.06 -21.83 3.52
N PRO A 179 -4.88 -20.86 3.09
CA PRO A 179 -4.38 -19.50 2.82
C PRO A 179 -3.65 -18.94 4.03
N ILE A 180 -2.53 -18.25 3.79
CA ILE A 180 -1.68 -17.73 4.89
C ILE A 180 -2.40 -16.73 5.79
N ASP A 181 -3.44 -16.04 5.30
CA ASP A 181 -4.26 -15.12 6.06
C ASP A 181 -5.11 -15.79 7.16
N GLN A 182 -5.32 -17.10 7.04
CA GLN A 182 -6.07 -17.91 8.02
C GLN A 182 -5.20 -18.52 9.12
N LEU A 183 -3.89 -18.24 9.12
CA LEU A 183 -2.98 -18.69 10.16
C LEU A 183 -3.23 -17.92 11.46
N VAL A 184 -3.15 -18.65 12.56
CA VAL A 184 -3.25 -18.07 13.92
C VAL A 184 -2.04 -18.48 14.77
N PRO A 185 -1.66 -17.69 15.79
CA PRO A 185 -0.66 -18.11 16.76
C PRO A 185 -1.09 -19.42 17.45
N GLY A 186 -0.16 -20.38 17.52
CA GLY A 186 -0.43 -21.74 17.99
C GLY A 186 -0.57 -22.79 16.88
N ASP A 187 -0.81 -22.40 15.62
CA ASP A 187 -0.80 -23.33 14.49
C ASP A 187 0.57 -23.99 14.32
N ILE A 188 0.56 -25.28 13.97
CA ILE A 188 1.77 -26.01 13.60
C ILE A 188 1.83 -26.05 12.08
N ILE A 189 2.93 -25.54 11.52
CA ILE A 189 3.13 -25.54 10.07
C ILE A 189 4.30 -26.44 9.68
N LYS A 190 4.20 -27.00 8.49
CA LYS A 190 5.27 -27.75 7.83
C LYS A 190 5.95 -26.87 6.81
N LEU A 191 7.28 -26.85 6.85
CA LEU A 191 8.13 -26.11 5.92
C LEU A 191 8.96 -27.08 5.10
N ALA A 192 9.12 -26.77 3.82
CA ALA A 192 9.95 -27.48 2.85
C ALA A 192 10.78 -26.49 2.01
N ALA A 193 11.80 -26.99 1.34
CA ALA A 193 12.63 -26.17 0.45
C ALA A 193 11.78 -25.48 -0.63
N GLY A 194 11.95 -24.16 -0.78
CA GLY A 194 11.19 -23.33 -1.70
C GLY A 194 10.01 -22.58 -1.04
N ASP A 195 9.62 -22.96 0.18
CA ASP A 195 8.51 -22.30 0.87
C ASP A 195 8.92 -20.91 1.36
N MET A 196 7.99 -19.98 1.26
CA MET A 196 8.07 -18.69 1.94
C MET A 196 7.49 -18.82 3.35
N ILE A 197 8.20 -18.31 4.35
CA ILE A 197 7.77 -18.32 5.74
C ILE A 197 6.61 -17.34 5.91
N PRO A 198 5.40 -17.84 6.28
CA PRO A 198 4.17 -17.07 6.21
C PRO A 198 3.87 -16.22 7.46
N ALA A 199 4.58 -16.46 8.56
CA ALA A 199 4.40 -15.82 9.86
C ALA A 199 5.71 -15.91 10.65
N ASP A 200 5.80 -15.31 11.83
CA ASP A 200 6.95 -15.56 12.70
C ASP A 200 6.78 -16.89 13.42
N LEU A 201 7.81 -17.72 13.36
CA LEU A 201 7.76 -19.12 13.74
C LEU A 201 8.85 -19.49 14.74
N ARG A 202 8.53 -20.44 15.62
CA ARG A 202 9.48 -21.16 16.46
C ARG A 202 9.61 -22.59 15.96
N VAL A 203 10.81 -22.97 15.55
CA VAL A 203 11.10 -24.32 15.02
C VAL A 203 10.99 -25.36 16.15
N ILE A 204 10.18 -26.39 15.92
CA ILE A 204 10.00 -27.53 16.86
C ILE A 204 10.84 -28.72 16.40
N GLN A 205 10.84 -28.98 15.10
CA GLN A 205 11.65 -30.04 14.49
C GLN A 205 12.28 -29.49 13.21
N ALA A 206 13.54 -29.82 12.96
CA ALA A 206 14.27 -29.42 11.76
C ALA A 206 15.17 -30.55 11.27
N ARG A 207 15.30 -30.66 9.95
CA ARG A 207 16.27 -31.52 9.27
C ARG A 207 16.94 -30.69 8.18
N ASP A 208 18.22 -30.36 8.40
CA ASP A 208 19.05 -29.59 7.47
C ASP A 208 18.36 -28.30 6.98
N LEU A 209 17.66 -27.61 7.89
CA LEU A 209 16.88 -26.42 7.57
C LEU A 209 17.80 -25.21 7.41
N PHE A 210 17.87 -24.68 6.19
CA PHE A 210 18.54 -23.41 5.88
C PHE A 210 17.56 -22.39 5.37
N VAL A 211 17.60 -21.19 5.94
CA VAL A 211 16.68 -20.09 5.64
C VAL A 211 17.46 -18.89 5.13
N ALA A 212 17.05 -18.34 3.99
CA ALA A 212 17.56 -17.08 3.47
C ALA A 212 16.84 -15.90 4.15
N GLN A 213 17.61 -15.11 4.91
CA GLN A 213 17.09 -13.95 5.67
C GLN A 213 17.57 -12.62 5.07
N ALA A 214 18.06 -12.61 3.83
CA ALA A 214 18.59 -11.42 3.16
C ALA A 214 17.62 -10.23 3.14
N SER A 215 16.31 -10.50 3.08
CA SER A 215 15.26 -9.47 3.13
C SER A 215 15.22 -8.69 4.45
N LEU A 216 15.69 -9.28 5.55
CA LEU A 216 15.67 -8.68 6.89
C LEU A 216 17.07 -8.26 7.37
N THR A 217 18.10 -9.06 7.09
CA THR A 217 19.46 -8.83 7.58
C THR A 217 20.37 -8.20 6.54
N GLY A 218 20.02 -8.31 5.24
CA GLY A 218 20.89 -7.95 4.13
C GLY A 218 22.00 -8.98 3.83
N GLU A 219 22.12 -10.05 4.61
CA GLU A 219 23.13 -11.09 4.42
C GLU A 219 22.67 -12.15 3.41
N SER A 220 23.49 -12.42 2.40
CA SER A 220 23.12 -13.32 1.30
C SER A 220 23.22 -14.80 1.67
N LEU A 221 24.02 -15.17 2.68
CA LEU A 221 24.22 -16.56 3.06
C LEU A 221 23.03 -17.09 3.85
N PRO A 222 22.49 -18.28 3.50
CA PRO A 222 21.46 -18.92 4.28
C PRO A 222 21.95 -19.30 5.68
N VAL A 223 21.06 -19.12 6.67
CA VAL A 223 21.33 -19.42 8.07
C VAL A 223 20.69 -20.76 8.43
N GLU A 224 21.45 -21.62 9.10
CA GLU A 224 20.95 -22.89 9.64
C GLU A 224 19.96 -22.63 10.79
N LYS A 225 18.81 -23.30 10.78
CA LYS A 225 17.81 -23.24 11.83
C LYS A 225 17.59 -24.60 12.47
N VAL A 226 17.49 -24.60 13.79
CA VAL A 226 17.43 -25.82 14.61
C VAL A 226 16.30 -25.77 15.63
N ALA A 227 15.90 -26.92 16.14
CA ALA A 227 14.82 -26.99 17.13
C ALA A 227 15.27 -26.54 18.53
N THR A 228 16.53 -26.76 18.89
CA THR A 228 17.10 -26.42 20.21
C THR A 228 18.18 -25.36 20.04
N THR A 229 18.08 -24.26 20.78
CA THR A 229 19.05 -23.16 20.65
C THR A 229 20.46 -23.59 21.05
N ARG A 230 21.43 -23.16 20.27
CA ARG A 230 22.88 -23.35 20.52
C ARG A 230 23.44 -22.25 21.42
N ASP A 231 22.85 -21.04 21.36
CA ASP A 231 23.24 -19.90 22.18
C ASP A 231 22.03 -19.26 22.91
N PRO A 232 21.76 -19.69 24.15
CA PRO A 232 20.67 -19.13 24.95
C PRO A 232 20.88 -17.67 25.37
N LYS A 233 22.08 -17.10 25.20
CA LYS A 233 22.40 -15.71 25.55
C LYS A 233 22.35 -14.75 24.38
N GLN A 234 21.86 -15.21 23.20
CA GLN A 234 21.73 -14.36 22.01
C GLN A 234 20.85 -13.15 22.33
N SER A 235 21.32 -11.98 21.96
CA SER A 235 20.64 -10.70 22.21
C SER A 235 19.92 -10.14 20.99
N ASN A 236 20.20 -10.67 19.79
CA ASN A 236 19.57 -10.26 18.56
C ASN A 236 18.59 -11.33 18.07
N PRO A 237 17.27 -11.06 18.03
CA PRO A 237 16.28 -12.02 17.56
C PRO A 237 16.54 -12.60 16.17
N LEU A 238 17.07 -11.80 15.24
CA LEU A 238 17.36 -12.23 13.86
C LEU A 238 18.50 -13.27 13.78
N GLU A 239 19.37 -13.31 14.78
CA GLU A 239 20.47 -14.25 14.89
C GLU A 239 20.08 -15.53 15.64
N CYS A 240 18.89 -15.56 16.28
CA CYS A 240 18.41 -16.77 16.93
C CYS A 240 18.25 -17.93 15.95
N ASP A 241 18.88 -19.04 16.26
CA ASP A 241 18.88 -20.25 15.44
C ASP A 241 17.55 -21.04 15.47
N THR A 242 16.67 -20.72 16.41
CA THR A 242 15.37 -21.39 16.60
C THR A 242 14.18 -20.62 16.01
N LEU A 243 14.39 -19.38 15.58
CA LEU A 243 13.34 -18.52 15.04
C LEU A 243 13.43 -18.38 13.52
N CYS A 244 12.28 -18.40 12.87
CA CYS A 244 12.11 -18.05 11.46
C CYS A 244 11.13 -16.90 11.35
N PHE A 245 11.40 -15.93 10.47
CA PHE A 245 10.64 -14.69 10.39
C PHE A 245 9.83 -14.62 9.10
N MET A 246 8.67 -14.00 9.17
CA MET A 246 7.79 -13.75 8.02
C MET A 246 8.56 -13.07 6.87
N GLY A 247 8.31 -13.54 5.62
CA GLY A 247 8.91 -12.97 4.42
C GLY A 247 10.33 -13.44 4.11
N THR A 248 10.84 -14.40 4.85
CA THR A 248 12.08 -15.15 4.54
C THR A 248 11.74 -16.45 3.81
N ASN A 249 12.74 -17.09 3.15
CA ASN A 249 12.51 -18.27 2.33
C ASN A 249 13.34 -19.47 2.81
N VAL A 250 12.75 -20.66 2.77
CA VAL A 250 13.45 -21.92 3.01
C VAL A 250 14.28 -22.27 1.79
N VAL A 251 15.60 -22.37 1.95
CA VAL A 251 16.54 -22.73 0.87
C VAL A 251 16.67 -24.24 0.75
N SER A 252 16.82 -24.92 1.88
CA SER A 252 16.92 -26.38 1.92
C SER A 252 16.38 -26.95 3.23
N GLY A 253 16.17 -28.26 3.24
CA GLY A 253 15.70 -29.00 4.42
C GLY A 253 14.19 -28.97 4.59
N THR A 254 13.77 -29.48 5.75
CA THR A 254 12.37 -29.55 6.17
C THR A 254 12.24 -29.23 7.65
N ALA A 255 11.12 -28.64 8.06
CA ALA A 255 10.86 -28.37 9.47
C ALA A 255 9.37 -28.45 9.82
N GLN A 256 9.12 -28.61 11.12
CA GLN A 256 7.84 -28.30 11.72
C GLN A 256 8.05 -27.15 12.71
N ALA A 257 7.19 -26.17 12.67
CA ALA A 257 7.31 -24.97 13.49
C ALA A 257 5.94 -24.52 14.00
N ILE A 258 5.92 -23.92 15.19
CA ILE A 258 4.73 -23.29 15.75
C ILE A 258 4.70 -21.80 15.37
N VAL A 259 3.53 -21.30 14.99
CA VAL A 259 3.30 -19.89 14.75
C VAL A 259 3.30 -19.13 16.07
N ILE A 260 4.19 -18.15 16.22
CA ILE A 260 4.33 -17.35 17.45
C ILE A 260 3.80 -15.92 17.30
N ALA A 261 3.72 -15.40 16.07
CA ALA A 261 3.13 -14.10 15.78
C ALA A 261 2.61 -14.04 14.35
N THR A 262 1.54 -13.29 14.11
CA THR A 262 0.86 -13.13 12.82
C THR A 262 0.67 -11.66 12.47
N GLY A 263 0.54 -11.36 11.18
CA GLY A 263 0.17 -10.04 10.66
C GLY A 263 1.05 -8.89 11.16
N GLY A 264 0.42 -7.87 11.70
CA GLY A 264 1.09 -6.68 12.24
C GLY A 264 1.98 -6.92 13.45
N GLU A 265 1.80 -8.05 14.16
CA GLU A 265 2.59 -8.42 15.33
C GLU A 265 3.88 -9.17 14.98
N THR A 266 4.08 -9.54 13.70
CA THR A 266 5.32 -10.14 13.22
C THR A 266 6.45 -9.11 13.17
N TRP A 267 7.68 -9.58 13.15
CA TRP A 267 8.85 -8.73 12.96
C TRP A 267 8.76 -7.90 11.68
N PHE A 268 8.39 -8.56 10.58
CA PHE A 268 8.17 -7.88 9.29
C PHE A 268 6.97 -6.92 9.33
N GLY A 269 5.88 -7.29 9.99
CA GLY A 269 4.68 -6.46 10.12
C GLY A 269 4.94 -5.14 10.85
N GLN A 270 5.76 -5.18 11.91
CA GLN A 270 6.18 -3.98 12.64
C GLN A 270 7.07 -3.06 11.79
N LEU A 271 7.96 -3.62 10.96
CA LEU A 271 8.75 -2.84 10.01
C LEU A 271 7.87 -2.26 8.90
N ALA A 272 7.00 -3.06 8.31
CA ALA A 272 6.09 -2.65 7.23
C ALA A 272 5.12 -1.55 7.67
N GLY A 273 4.58 -1.64 8.90
CA GLY A 273 3.70 -0.61 9.47
C GLY A 273 4.35 0.77 9.53
N ARG A 274 5.64 0.84 9.81
CA ARG A 274 6.41 2.11 9.87
C ARG A 274 6.75 2.66 8.49
N VAL A 275 6.99 1.79 7.51
CA VAL A 275 7.27 2.19 6.12
C VAL A 275 6.00 2.63 5.40
N SER A 276 4.85 2.03 5.74
CA SER A 276 3.55 2.37 5.13
C SER A 276 3.04 3.77 5.46
N GLU A 277 3.56 4.42 6.51
CA GLU A 277 3.28 5.83 6.81
C GLU A 277 4.01 6.79 5.86
N GLN A 278 5.00 6.31 5.11
CA GLN A 278 5.70 7.09 4.09
C GLN A 278 4.94 7.00 2.76
N GLU A 279 4.59 8.18 2.21
CA GLU A 279 3.98 8.29 0.89
C GLU A 279 4.78 7.50 -0.16
N SER A 280 4.12 6.60 -0.88
CA SER A 280 4.72 5.86 -2.00
C SER A 280 5.38 6.83 -2.98
N GLU A 281 6.66 6.63 -3.28
CA GLU A 281 7.37 7.44 -4.29
C GLU A 281 6.66 7.38 -5.63
N GLN A 282 6.33 8.57 -6.16
CA GLN A 282 5.73 8.65 -7.50
C GLN A 282 6.70 8.11 -8.55
N ASN A 283 6.25 7.16 -9.34
CA ASN A 283 6.99 6.61 -10.47
C ASN A 283 7.34 7.71 -11.50
N ALA A 284 8.38 7.48 -12.31
CA ALA A 284 8.82 8.41 -13.36
C ALA A 284 7.66 8.82 -14.28
N PHE A 285 6.75 7.90 -14.56
CA PHE A 285 5.56 8.14 -15.35
C PHE A 285 4.53 9.03 -14.66
N GLN A 286 4.22 8.79 -13.37
CA GLN A 286 3.35 9.66 -12.57
C GLN A 286 3.94 11.07 -12.45
N LYS A 287 5.28 11.17 -12.28
CA LYS A 287 6.01 12.44 -12.34
C LYS A 287 5.85 13.13 -13.71
N GLY A 288 5.84 12.36 -14.80
CA GLY A 288 5.59 12.84 -16.17
C GLY A 288 4.17 13.41 -16.34
N ILE A 289 3.15 12.66 -15.94
CA ILE A 289 1.75 13.11 -15.97
C ILE A 289 1.56 14.38 -15.12
N SER A 290 2.09 14.40 -13.90
CA SER A 290 2.03 15.57 -13.03
C SER A 290 2.71 16.79 -13.65
N ARG A 291 3.82 16.59 -14.38
CA ARG A 291 4.51 17.67 -15.11
C ARG A 291 3.68 18.23 -16.25
N VAL A 292 3.03 17.37 -17.05
CA VAL A 292 2.11 17.79 -18.12
C VAL A 292 0.90 18.51 -17.56
N SER A 293 0.28 17.99 -16.50
CA SER A 293 -0.83 18.64 -15.81
C SER A 293 -0.44 20.01 -15.27
N MET A 294 0.74 20.13 -14.66
CA MET A 294 1.25 21.41 -14.16
C MET A 294 1.54 22.41 -15.30
N LEU A 295 2.02 21.93 -16.45
CA LEU A 295 2.22 22.76 -17.64
C LEU A 295 0.89 23.33 -18.14
N LEU A 296 -0.16 22.50 -18.24
CA LEU A 296 -1.49 22.92 -18.64
C LEU A 296 -2.13 23.91 -17.65
N ILE A 297 -1.94 23.69 -16.35
CA ILE A 297 -2.38 24.63 -15.30
C ILE A 297 -1.66 25.98 -15.47
N ARG A 298 -0.34 26.00 -15.73
CA ARG A 298 0.39 27.23 -15.99
C ARG A 298 -0.11 27.94 -17.23
N PHE A 299 -0.39 27.19 -18.29
CA PHE A 299 -0.96 27.74 -19.52
C PHE A 299 -2.35 28.34 -19.28
N MET A 300 -3.22 27.67 -18.55
CA MET A 300 -4.52 28.18 -18.11
C MET A 300 -4.37 29.48 -17.32
N LEU A 301 -3.42 29.52 -16.36
CA LEU A 301 -3.20 30.66 -15.49
C LEU A 301 -2.70 31.91 -16.25
N VAL A 302 -2.11 31.74 -17.41
CA VAL A 302 -1.71 32.83 -18.32
C VAL A 302 -2.86 33.20 -19.28
N MET A 303 -3.54 32.21 -19.85
CA MET A 303 -4.57 32.42 -20.86
C MET A 303 -5.87 33.01 -20.30
N ALA A 304 -6.30 32.57 -19.10
CA ALA A 304 -7.54 33.07 -18.50
C ALA A 304 -7.50 34.61 -18.23
N PRO A 305 -6.45 35.20 -17.66
CA PRO A 305 -6.34 36.65 -17.54
C PRO A 305 -6.28 37.38 -18.91
N ILE A 306 -5.60 36.81 -19.88
CA ILE A 306 -5.53 37.40 -21.24
C ILE A 306 -6.94 37.48 -21.86
N VAL A 307 -7.69 36.39 -21.80
CA VAL A 307 -9.07 36.29 -22.28
C VAL A 307 -9.99 37.27 -21.53
N LEU A 308 -9.83 37.33 -20.17
CA LEU A 308 -10.54 38.30 -19.33
C LEU A 308 -10.33 39.74 -19.80
N ILE A 309 -9.06 40.15 -19.98
CA ILE A 309 -8.70 41.49 -20.37
C ILE A 309 -9.22 41.82 -21.78
N ILE A 310 -9.01 40.94 -22.75
CA ILE A 310 -9.47 41.13 -24.13
C ILE A 310 -11.00 41.28 -24.17
N ASN A 311 -11.73 40.36 -23.54
CA ASN A 311 -13.21 40.43 -23.52
C ASN A 311 -13.74 41.64 -22.74
N GLY A 312 -13.13 41.96 -21.60
CA GLY A 312 -13.52 43.13 -20.81
C GLY A 312 -13.38 44.45 -21.57
N TYR A 313 -12.28 44.61 -22.35
CA TYR A 313 -12.08 45.79 -23.17
C TYR A 313 -12.96 45.81 -24.44
N THR A 314 -13.20 44.65 -25.06
CA THR A 314 -13.98 44.62 -26.31
C THR A 314 -15.49 44.72 -26.11
N LYS A 315 -16.02 44.11 -25.06
CA LYS A 315 -17.45 44.10 -24.74
C LYS A 315 -17.87 45.16 -23.72
N GLY A 316 -16.95 45.71 -22.96
CA GLY A 316 -17.24 46.72 -21.92
C GLY A 316 -17.89 46.16 -20.65
N ASP A 317 -18.22 44.86 -20.62
CA ASP A 317 -18.81 44.17 -19.48
C ASP A 317 -17.77 43.21 -18.87
N TRP A 318 -17.19 43.66 -17.74
CA TRP A 318 -16.17 42.89 -17.02
C TRP A 318 -16.73 41.65 -16.35
N TRP A 319 -18.04 41.62 -16.03
CA TRP A 319 -18.67 40.47 -15.41
C TRP A 319 -18.85 39.31 -16.39
N GLU A 320 -19.41 39.62 -17.56
CA GLU A 320 -19.53 38.66 -18.67
C GLU A 320 -18.16 38.14 -19.12
N ALA A 321 -17.18 39.03 -19.20
CA ALA A 321 -15.79 38.67 -19.51
C ALA A 321 -15.16 37.75 -18.47
N ALA A 322 -15.43 37.92 -17.18
CA ALA A 322 -14.96 37.05 -16.12
C ALA A 322 -15.57 35.64 -16.18
N LEU A 323 -16.88 35.54 -16.44
CA LEU A 323 -17.56 34.26 -16.62
C LEU A 323 -17.05 33.50 -17.84
N PHE A 324 -16.80 34.22 -18.94
CA PHE A 324 -16.23 33.63 -20.15
C PHE A 324 -14.80 33.16 -19.94
N ALA A 325 -13.95 33.95 -19.31
CA ALA A 325 -12.57 33.57 -18.98
C ALA A 325 -12.52 32.34 -18.05
N LEU A 326 -13.45 32.26 -17.08
CA LEU A 326 -13.58 31.12 -16.17
C LEU A 326 -14.00 29.86 -16.94
N SER A 327 -14.93 29.96 -17.88
CA SER A 327 -15.36 28.86 -18.75
C SER A 327 -14.22 28.32 -19.60
N VAL A 328 -13.40 29.24 -20.18
CA VAL A 328 -12.19 28.86 -20.92
C VAL A 328 -11.16 28.16 -20.00
N ALA A 329 -10.96 28.67 -18.79
CA ALA A 329 -10.07 28.04 -17.79
C ALA A 329 -10.51 26.61 -17.46
N VAL A 330 -11.82 26.37 -17.29
CA VAL A 330 -12.39 25.05 -17.07
C VAL A 330 -12.11 24.11 -18.24
N GLY A 331 -12.32 24.57 -19.48
CA GLY A 331 -12.11 23.77 -20.68
C GLY A 331 -10.64 23.38 -20.93
N LEU A 332 -9.69 24.13 -20.35
CA LEU A 332 -8.24 23.85 -20.48
C LEU A 332 -7.72 22.88 -19.40
N THR A 333 -8.53 22.48 -18.42
CA THR A 333 -8.08 21.55 -17.38
C THR A 333 -8.02 20.11 -17.88
N PRO A 334 -6.88 19.38 -17.71
CA PRO A 334 -6.72 18.01 -18.19
C PRO A 334 -7.32 17.00 -17.21
N GLU A 335 -8.63 16.94 -17.12
CA GLU A 335 -9.33 16.10 -16.11
C GLU A 335 -9.21 14.60 -16.40
N MET A 336 -9.25 14.25 -17.68
CA MET A 336 -9.37 12.85 -18.10
C MET A 336 -8.03 12.11 -18.18
N LEU A 337 -6.90 12.81 -18.16
CA LEU A 337 -5.60 12.20 -18.39
C LEU A 337 -5.20 11.15 -17.35
N PRO A 338 -5.25 11.42 -16.03
CA PRO A 338 -4.91 10.41 -15.01
C PRO A 338 -5.84 9.19 -15.10
N MET A 339 -7.11 9.42 -15.37
CA MET A 339 -8.14 8.40 -15.44
C MET A 339 -7.98 7.47 -16.65
N ILE A 340 -7.69 8.02 -17.84
CA ILE A 340 -7.42 7.25 -19.06
C ILE A 340 -6.22 6.33 -18.81
N VAL A 341 -5.18 6.85 -18.19
CA VAL A 341 -3.96 6.09 -17.87
C VAL A 341 -4.27 4.93 -16.91
N THR A 342 -4.91 5.19 -15.79
CA THR A 342 -5.25 4.15 -14.81
C THR A 342 -6.15 3.08 -15.42
N SER A 343 -7.17 3.48 -16.21
CA SER A 343 -8.05 2.56 -16.90
C SER A 343 -7.32 1.70 -17.94
N THR A 344 -6.36 2.29 -18.66
CA THR A 344 -5.56 1.56 -19.66
C THR A 344 -4.62 0.56 -19.02
N LEU A 345 -3.96 0.94 -17.90
CA LEU A 345 -3.11 0.05 -17.12
C LEU A 345 -3.91 -1.11 -16.51
N ALA A 346 -5.10 -0.84 -15.95
CA ALA A 346 -5.97 -1.88 -15.42
C ALA A 346 -6.38 -2.90 -16.51
N ARG A 347 -6.74 -2.42 -17.72
CA ARG A 347 -7.03 -3.30 -18.85
C ARG A 347 -5.81 -4.12 -19.29
N GLY A 348 -4.62 -3.52 -19.28
CA GLY A 348 -3.35 -4.18 -19.54
C GLY A 348 -3.08 -5.29 -18.54
N ALA A 349 -3.26 -5.02 -17.24
CA ALA A 349 -3.10 -6.02 -16.18
C ALA A 349 -4.05 -7.21 -16.32
N VAL A 350 -5.33 -6.96 -16.63
CA VAL A 350 -6.31 -8.04 -16.90
C VAL A 350 -5.91 -8.87 -18.12
N LYS A 351 -5.36 -8.25 -19.18
CA LYS A 351 -4.87 -8.99 -20.35
C LYS A 351 -3.67 -9.86 -20.02
N LEU A 352 -2.72 -9.36 -19.22
CA LEU A 352 -1.55 -10.10 -18.74
C LEU A 352 -1.97 -11.26 -17.82
N SER A 353 -2.94 -11.04 -16.93
CA SER A 353 -3.48 -12.08 -16.04
C SER A 353 -4.06 -13.28 -16.83
N LYS A 354 -4.73 -13.05 -17.97
CA LYS A 354 -5.18 -14.12 -18.86
C LYS A 354 -4.03 -14.94 -19.45
N GLN A 355 -2.84 -14.36 -19.51
CA GLN A 355 -1.61 -15.05 -19.95
C GLN A 355 -0.80 -15.62 -18.77
N LYS A 356 -1.43 -15.75 -17.58
CA LYS A 356 -0.82 -16.25 -16.33
C LYS A 356 0.29 -15.37 -15.79
N VAL A 357 0.35 -14.10 -16.16
CA VAL A 357 1.25 -13.09 -15.61
C VAL A 357 0.50 -12.25 -14.59
N ILE A 358 0.97 -12.24 -13.34
CA ILE A 358 0.34 -11.52 -12.24
C ILE A 358 1.11 -10.23 -11.99
N VAL A 359 0.42 -9.11 -12.11
CA VAL A 359 0.98 -7.78 -11.86
C VAL A 359 0.57 -7.33 -10.47
N LYS A 360 1.53 -7.19 -9.57
CA LYS A 360 1.29 -6.74 -8.18
C LYS A 360 1.02 -5.23 -8.07
N HIS A 361 1.64 -4.43 -8.95
CA HIS A 361 1.47 -2.97 -9.01
C HIS A 361 1.18 -2.56 -10.45
N LEU A 362 0.05 -1.87 -10.69
CA LEU A 362 -0.37 -1.46 -12.04
C LEU A 362 0.66 -0.57 -12.74
N ASP A 363 1.33 0.29 -11.98
CA ASP A 363 2.34 1.20 -12.49
C ASP A 363 3.60 0.47 -13.00
N ALA A 364 3.86 -0.75 -12.51
CA ALA A 364 4.98 -1.57 -12.95
C ALA A 364 4.88 -1.98 -14.42
N ILE A 365 3.66 -2.07 -14.98
CA ILE A 365 3.45 -2.43 -16.39
C ILE A 365 4.19 -1.47 -17.33
N GLN A 366 4.21 -0.18 -16.99
CA GLN A 366 4.89 0.82 -17.82
C GLN A 366 6.41 0.75 -17.70
N ASN A 367 6.90 0.56 -16.47
CA ASN A 367 8.34 0.35 -16.25
C ASN A 367 8.82 -0.90 -16.99
N PHE A 368 8.00 -1.97 -17.01
CA PHE A 368 8.29 -3.20 -17.73
C PHE A 368 8.38 -2.98 -19.24
N GLY A 369 7.52 -2.11 -19.82
CA GLY A 369 7.55 -1.77 -21.24
C GLY A 369 8.72 -0.87 -21.67
N ALA A 370 9.39 -0.19 -20.73
CA ALA A 370 10.51 0.72 -20.96
C ALA A 370 11.87 0.15 -20.51
N MET A 371 11.90 -1.12 -20.13
CA MET A 371 13.07 -1.77 -19.57
C MET A 371 13.99 -2.33 -20.64
N ASP A 372 15.27 -1.97 -20.58
CA ASP A 372 16.31 -2.48 -21.48
C ASP A 372 17.10 -3.65 -20.88
N ILE A 373 17.17 -3.72 -19.55
CA ILE A 373 17.94 -4.74 -18.81
C ILE A 373 17.06 -5.34 -17.72
N LEU A 374 16.93 -6.67 -17.73
CA LEU A 374 16.24 -7.43 -16.69
C LEU A 374 17.28 -8.26 -15.92
N CYS A 375 17.42 -7.99 -14.61
CA CYS A 375 18.22 -8.81 -13.71
C CYS A 375 17.30 -9.81 -13.00
N THR A 376 17.56 -11.11 -13.15
CA THR A 376 16.80 -12.22 -12.55
C THR A 376 17.66 -12.98 -11.56
#